data_7056401275cd8dd070eeea6462bea9ca
#
_entry.id   7056401275cd8dd070eeea6462bea9ca
#
_cell.length_a   1.000
_cell.length_b   1.000
_cell.length_c   1.000
_cell.angle_alpha   90.00
_cell.angle_beta   90.00
_cell.angle_gamma   90.00
#
_symmetry.space_group_name_H-M   'P 1'
#
loop_
_entity.id
_entity.type
_entity.pdbx_description
1 polymer ?
#
loop_
_entity_poly.entity_id
_entity_poly.type
_entity_poly.pdbx_seq_one_letter_code
_entity_poly.pdbx_strand_id
1 'polypeptide(L)'
;IIINLYNILTNIKVNQGSHIGIWINGYYGSGKSHFLKYASYCLSQNKERCEMAFIRLIEATEDMMLHTKGMSKLEQEGVSVSELKALQSWYVSQADVEMVMFNIGDVHDVNADQKTAFTTIFWNQFNAQRGYNSFNLALAQYLEKALDDNGKFQEFKDYVKNKGYDWERNISRFAAGRLYLALDMAKEVDPTLSTDVIRTRILNNDVNVSVEAFAAEMKEYIDSKQNRNFRILFFVDEVSQFIGAH
;
A
#
# COMPACT_ATOMS: atom_id res chain seq x y z
N ILE A 1 15.61 15.52 -10.93
CA ILE A 1 15.33 14.40 -10.02
C ILE A 1 15.21 14.92 -8.59
N ILE A 2 16.24 15.59 -8.01
CA ILE A 2 16.25 16.07 -6.63
C ILE A 2 15.06 16.97 -6.33
N ILE A 3 14.77 17.98 -7.15
CA ILE A 3 13.63 18.88 -7.00
C ILE A 3 12.29 18.12 -6.93
N ASN A 4 12.09 17.19 -7.87
CA ASN A 4 10.86 16.41 -7.90
C ASN A 4 10.69 15.55 -6.64
N LEU A 5 11.77 14.93 -6.19
CA LEU A 5 11.76 14.12 -4.97
C LEU A 5 11.49 14.98 -3.73
N TYR A 6 12.16 16.12 -3.61
CA TYR A 6 11.93 17.09 -2.55
C TYR A 6 10.47 17.53 -2.50
N ASN A 7 9.90 17.91 -3.64
CA ASN A 7 8.50 18.33 -3.72
C ASN A 7 7.53 17.21 -3.31
N ILE A 8 7.78 15.96 -3.74
CA ILE A 8 6.98 14.81 -3.34
C ILE A 8 7.05 14.61 -1.83
N LEU A 9 8.26 14.56 -1.26
CA LEU A 9 8.47 14.34 0.17
C LEU A 9 7.85 15.47 1.01
N THR A 10 7.99 16.72 0.58
CA THR A 10 7.38 17.87 1.25
C THR A 10 5.86 17.80 1.20
N ASN A 11 5.28 17.47 0.04
CA ASN A 11 3.84 17.33 -0.11
C ASN A 11 3.26 16.23 0.79
N ILE A 12 3.92 15.07 0.87
CA ILE A 12 3.50 13.97 1.76
C ILE A 12 3.54 14.41 3.24
N LYS A 13 4.56 15.17 3.64
CA LYS A 13 4.69 15.70 5.00
C LYS A 13 3.59 16.70 5.35
N VAL A 14 3.32 17.66 4.46
CA VAL A 14 2.44 18.82 4.73
C VAL A 14 0.96 18.45 4.61
N ASN A 15 0.61 17.62 3.63
CA ASN A 15 -0.79 17.28 3.35
C ASN A 15 -1.33 16.25 4.34
N GLN A 16 -1.93 16.75 5.40
CA GLN A 16 -2.69 15.94 6.37
C GLN A 16 -4.13 15.81 5.84
N GLY A 17 -4.42 14.69 5.18
CA GLY A 17 -5.81 14.35 4.81
C GLY A 17 -6.27 14.83 3.42
N SER A 18 -5.42 15.38 2.59
CA SER A 18 -5.71 15.57 1.17
C SER A 18 -5.17 14.41 0.34
N HIS A 19 -5.95 13.97 -0.64
CA HIS A 19 -5.52 12.96 -1.59
C HIS A 19 -4.51 13.56 -2.56
N ILE A 20 -3.34 12.94 -2.67
CA ILE A 20 -2.30 13.37 -3.61
C ILE A 20 -2.13 12.28 -4.66
N GLY A 21 -2.47 12.58 -5.89
CA GLY A 21 -2.08 11.77 -7.04
C GLY A 21 -0.83 12.37 -7.67
N ILE A 22 0.25 11.60 -7.75
CA ILE A 22 1.50 12.01 -8.39
C ILE A 22 1.73 11.13 -9.61
N TRP A 23 1.77 11.75 -10.77
CA TRP A 23 2.03 11.07 -12.04
C TRP A 23 3.46 11.32 -12.49
N ILE A 24 4.26 10.23 -12.56
CA ILE A 24 5.65 10.29 -13.03
C ILE A 24 5.68 9.90 -14.50
N ASN A 25 5.88 10.89 -15.36
CA ASN A 25 5.94 10.71 -16.81
C ASN A 25 7.37 10.72 -17.33
N GLY A 26 7.63 9.98 -18.42
CA GLY A 26 8.93 9.93 -19.09
C GLY A 26 9.01 8.77 -20.08
N TYR A 27 9.96 8.86 -21.02
CA TYR A 27 10.21 7.83 -22.02
C TYR A 27 10.63 6.50 -21.39
N TYR A 28 10.51 5.42 -22.16
CA TYR A 28 11.05 4.12 -21.78
C TYR A 28 12.55 4.24 -21.49
N GLY A 29 13.02 3.62 -20.41
CA GLY A 29 14.43 3.73 -19.99
C GLY A 29 14.83 5.04 -19.30
N SER A 30 13.92 6.00 -19.09
CA SER A 30 14.23 7.29 -18.44
C SER A 30 14.47 7.20 -16.92
N GLY A 31 14.41 6.00 -16.33
CA GLY A 31 14.67 5.80 -14.90
C GLY A 31 13.46 5.98 -13.99
N LYS A 32 12.22 5.95 -14.49
CA LYS A 32 10.99 6.11 -13.69
C LYS A 32 10.91 5.11 -12.52
N SER A 33 11.08 3.82 -12.81
CA SER A 33 11.05 2.77 -11.78
C SER A 33 12.21 2.94 -10.77
N HIS A 34 13.37 3.42 -11.23
CA HIS A 34 14.49 3.74 -10.34
C HIS A 34 14.18 4.92 -9.42
N PHE A 35 13.54 5.96 -9.96
CA PHE A 35 13.07 7.10 -9.17
C PHE A 35 12.03 6.67 -8.13
N LEU A 36 11.05 5.86 -8.52
CA LEU A 36 10.03 5.31 -7.65
C LEU A 36 10.64 4.50 -6.50
N LYS A 37 11.61 3.63 -6.84
CA LYS A 37 12.36 2.83 -5.88
C LYS A 37 13.17 3.71 -4.91
N TYR A 38 13.81 4.76 -5.40
CA TYR A 38 14.56 5.68 -4.54
C TYR A 38 13.64 6.45 -3.59
N ALA A 39 12.50 6.95 -4.09
CA ALA A 39 11.47 7.58 -3.26
C ALA A 39 11.00 6.65 -2.15
N SER A 40 10.80 5.36 -2.45
CA SER A 40 10.40 4.37 -1.45
C SER A 40 11.45 4.17 -0.35
N TYR A 41 12.72 4.37 -0.65
CA TYR A 41 13.77 4.29 0.38
C TYR A 41 13.71 5.48 1.35
N CYS A 42 13.45 6.69 0.84
CA CYS A 42 13.25 7.88 1.69
C CYS A 42 12.01 7.77 2.59
N LEU A 43 11.04 6.94 2.19
CA LEU A 43 9.77 6.73 2.88
C LEU A 43 9.73 5.41 3.67
N SER A 44 10.86 4.72 3.78
CA SER A 44 10.93 3.39 4.40
C SER A 44 10.64 3.43 5.90
N GLN A 45 9.84 2.47 6.37
CA GLN A 45 9.68 2.21 7.82
C GLN A 45 10.98 1.75 8.48
N ASN A 46 11.89 1.12 7.72
CA ASN A 46 13.24 0.85 8.21
C ASN A 46 14.00 2.19 8.29
N LYS A 47 14.18 2.67 9.52
CA LYS A 47 14.73 4.00 9.81
C LYS A 47 16.18 4.17 9.32
N GLU A 48 16.99 3.11 9.41
CA GLU A 48 18.35 3.11 8.88
C GLU A 48 18.36 3.30 7.35
N ARG A 49 17.49 2.57 6.63
CA ARG A 49 17.35 2.71 5.17
C ARG A 49 16.87 4.10 4.78
N CYS A 50 15.89 4.63 5.50
CA CYS A 50 15.37 5.99 5.31
C CYS A 50 16.49 7.02 5.51
N GLU A 51 17.22 6.94 6.61
CA GLU A 51 18.32 7.84 6.93
C GLU A 51 19.42 7.80 5.87
N MET A 52 19.86 6.61 5.46
CA MET A 52 20.87 6.44 4.42
C MET A 52 20.44 7.00 3.06
N ALA A 53 19.15 6.88 2.72
CA ALA A 53 18.63 7.48 1.49
C ALA A 53 18.69 9.00 1.54
N PHE A 54 18.33 9.61 2.65
CA PHE A 54 18.44 11.06 2.83
C PHE A 54 19.89 11.55 2.86
N ILE A 55 20.82 10.83 3.50
CA ILE A 55 22.25 11.17 3.48
C ILE A 55 22.74 11.28 2.05
N ARG A 56 22.49 10.29 1.22
CA ARG A 56 22.88 10.31 -0.20
C ARG A 56 22.21 11.43 -1.00
N LEU A 57 20.96 11.77 -0.68
CA LEU A 57 20.25 12.87 -1.32
C LEU A 57 20.88 14.22 -0.96
N ILE A 58 21.26 14.38 0.29
CA ILE A 58 21.93 15.59 0.81
C ILE A 58 23.30 15.73 0.17
N GLU A 59 24.12 14.68 0.18
CA GLU A 59 25.46 14.67 -0.46
C GLU A 59 25.40 15.05 -1.95
N ALA A 60 24.46 14.45 -2.69
CA ALA A 60 24.25 14.78 -4.11
C ALA A 60 23.80 16.23 -4.30
N THR A 61 23.05 16.78 -3.37
CA THR A 61 22.61 18.19 -3.40
C THR A 61 23.78 19.13 -3.12
N GLU A 62 24.59 18.83 -2.12
CA GLU A 62 25.80 19.60 -1.77
C GLU A 62 26.78 19.59 -2.96
N ASP A 63 27.05 18.46 -3.58
CA ASP A 63 27.92 18.34 -4.75
C ASP A 63 27.41 19.17 -5.94
N MET A 64 26.12 19.13 -6.23
CA MET A 64 25.52 19.95 -7.29
C MET A 64 25.64 21.45 -7.00
N MET A 65 25.47 21.89 -5.75
CA MET A 65 25.60 23.29 -5.38
C MET A 65 27.04 23.79 -5.49
N LEU A 66 28.02 22.98 -5.09
CA LEU A 66 29.44 23.31 -5.18
C LEU A 66 29.93 23.50 -6.62
N HIS A 67 29.38 22.73 -7.58
CA HIS A 67 29.79 22.80 -8.98
C HIS A 67 28.99 23.79 -9.84
N THR A 68 27.99 24.48 -9.24
CA THR A 68 27.16 25.46 -9.96
C THR A 68 27.69 26.88 -9.73
N LYS A 69 28.01 27.61 -10.81
CA LYS A 69 28.37 29.02 -10.73
C LYS A 69 27.11 29.88 -10.62
N GLY A 70 26.94 30.57 -9.51
CA GLY A 70 25.78 31.40 -9.20
C GLY A 70 24.65 30.63 -8.50
N MET A 71 23.45 31.23 -8.43
CA MET A 71 22.30 30.62 -7.80
C MET A 71 21.88 29.36 -8.58
N SER A 72 21.95 28.21 -7.94
CA SER A 72 21.59 26.93 -8.56
C SER A 72 20.08 26.85 -8.81
N LYS A 73 19.67 26.01 -9.79
CA LYS A 73 18.26 25.73 -10.01
C LYS A 73 17.59 25.13 -8.76
N LEU A 74 18.35 24.43 -7.93
CA LEU A 74 17.87 23.88 -6.66
C LEU A 74 17.45 25.00 -5.70
N GLU A 75 18.29 26.01 -5.53
CA GLU A 75 18.01 27.16 -4.67
C GLU A 75 16.84 27.99 -5.17
N GLN A 76 16.71 28.17 -6.50
CA GLN A 76 15.56 28.86 -7.12
C GLN A 76 14.22 28.16 -6.81
N GLU A 77 14.23 26.85 -6.70
CA GLU A 77 13.07 26.02 -6.37
C GLU A 77 12.92 25.76 -4.84
N GLY A 78 13.69 26.49 -4.02
CA GLY A 78 13.62 26.41 -2.55
C GLY A 78 14.21 25.12 -1.97
N VAL A 79 15.00 24.36 -2.75
CA VAL A 79 15.67 23.16 -2.27
C VAL A 79 17.02 23.54 -1.68
N SER A 80 17.15 23.35 -0.38
CA SER A 80 18.40 23.57 0.35
C SER A 80 18.78 22.33 1.16
N VAL A 81 20.04 22.24 1.53
CA VAL A 81 20.56 21.20 2.43
C VAL A 81 19.84 21.24 3.78
N SER A 82 19.53 22.42 4.29
CA SER A 82 18.79 22.58 5.56
C SER A 82 17.37 22.03 5.48
N GLU A 83 16.66 22.28 4.38
CA GLU A 83 15.32 21.72 4.14
C GLU A 83 15.34 20.20 4.02
N LEU A 84 16.32 19.64 3.32
CA LEU A 84 16.48 18.18 3.22
C LEU A 84 16.79 17.54 4.58
N LYS A 85 17.63 18.16 5.40
CA LYS A 85 17.91 17.72 6.78
C LYS A 85 16.65 17.79 7.66
N ALA A 86 15.82 18.82 7.49
CA ALA A 86 14.54 18.94 8.20
C ALA A 86 13.52 17.86 7.75
N LEU A 87 13.50 17.51 6.47
CA LEU A 87 12.71 16.38 5.97
C LEU A 87 13.23 15.05 6.51
N GLN A 88 14.54 14.81 6.46
CA GLN A 88 15.16 13.61 7.04
C GLN A 88 14.77 13.42 8.49
N SER A 89 14.95 14.46 9.29
CA SER A 89 14.60 14.41 10.72
C SER A 89 13.15 14.03 10.95
N TRP A 90 12.23 14.60 10.15
CA TRP A 90 10.81 14.29 10.27
C TRP A 90 10.49 12.84 9.86
N TYR A 91 11.01 12.39 8.72
CA TYR A 91 10.76 11.02 8.23
C TYR A 91 11.38 9.94 9.13
N VAL A 92 12.56 10.19 9.68
CA VAL A 92 13.23 9.24 10.56
C VAL A 92 12.56 9.16 11.94
N SER A 93 12.13 10.30 12.50
CA SER A 93 11.70 10.37 13.91
C SER A 93 10.20 10.45 14.13
N GLN A 94 9.42 10.97 13.18
CA GLN A 94 8.01 11.29 13.41
C GLN A 94 7.05 10.59 12.43
N ALA A 95 7.47 10.39 11.17
CA ALA A 95 6.62 9.81 10.16
C ALA A 95 6.38 8.32 10.41
N ASP A 96 5.14 7.92 10.17
CA ASP A 96 4.69 6.54 10.12
C ASP A 96 4.10 6.31 8.72
N VAL A 97 4.86 5.62 7.86
CA VAL A 97 4.52 5.48 6.44
C VAL A 97 4.37 4.01 6.09
N GLU A 98 3.19 3.63 5.68
CA GLU A 98 2.95 2.35 5.04
C GLU A 98 2.98 2.50 3.52
N MET A 99 3.70 1.61 2.84
CA MET A 99 3.81 1.63 1.38
C MET A 99 3.26 0.34 0.79
N VAL A 100 2.33 0.50 -0.13
CA VAL A 100 1.82 -0.57 -0.99
C VAL A 100 2.47 -0.40 -2.35
N MET A 101 3.44 -1.27 -2.68
CA MET A 101 4.20 -1.16 -3.92
C MET A 101 3.93 -2.36 -4.81
N PHE A 102 3.50 -2.12 -6.05
CA PHE A 102 3.25 -3.18 -7.02
C PHE A 102 3.41 -2.69 -8.46
N ASN A 103 3.67 -3.66 -9.35
CA ASN A 103 3.56 -3.46 -10.78
C ASN A 103 2.14 -3.87 -11.21
N ILE A 104 1.42 -2.97 -11.86
CA ILE A 104 0.02 -3.25 -12.20
C ILE A 104 -0.11 -4.35 -13.25
N GLY A 105 0.90 -4.54 -14.10
CA GLY A 105 0.95 -5.62 -15.08
C GLY A 105 1.04 -7.02 -14.46
N ASP A 106 1.64 -7.13 -13.28
CA ASP A 106 1.84 -8.42 -12.59
C ASP A 106 0.61 -8.86 -11.78
N VAL A 107 -0.31 -7.94 -11.49
CA VAL A 107 -1.48 -8.18 -10.62
C VAL A 107 -2.80 -8.20 -11.39
N HIS A 108 -2.74 -8.45 -12.68
CA HIS A 108 -3.88 -8.42 -13.57
C HIS A 108 -4.89 -9.51 -13.23
N ASP A 109 -6.09 -9.13 -12.80
CA ASP A 109 -7.23 -10.03 -12.68
C ASP A 109 -7.98 -10.06 -14.03
N VAL A 110 -7.83 -11.16 -14.77
CA VAL A 110 -8.43 -11.36 -16.09
C VAL A 110 -9.98 -11.35 -16.05
N ASN A 111 -10.56 -11.47 -14.85
CA ASN A 111 -12.00 -11.58 -14.64
C ASN A 111 -12.65 -10.30 -14.09
N ALA A 112 -11.89 -9.26 -13.80
CA ALA A 112 -12.46 -8.02 -13.29
C ALA A 112 -13.21 -7.26 -14.40
N ASP A 113 -14.40 -6.77 -14.09
CA ASP A 113 -15.10 -5.79 -14.95
C ASP A 113 -14.18 -4.58 -15.16
N GLN A 114 -14.02 -4.15 -16.40
CA GLN A 114 -13.11 -3.04 -16.75
C GLN A 114 -13.34 -1.77 -15.91
N LYS A 115 -14.58 -1.49 -15.51
CA LYS A 115 -14.94 -0.31 -14.71
C LYS A 115 -14.43 -0.39 -13.27
N THR A 116 -14.31 -1.59 -12.72
CA THR A 116 -13.91 -1.84 -11.33
C THR A 116 -12.50 -2.40 -11.19
N ALA A 117 -11.84 -2.73 -12.33
CA ALA A 117 -10.55 -3.39 -12.35
C ALA A 117 -9.49 -2.67 -11.50
N PHE A 118 -9.33 -1.36 -11.68
CA PHE A 118 -8.39 -0.58 -10.87
C PHE A 118 -8.72 -0.64 -9.38
N THR A 119 -9.98 -0.39 -9.02
CA THR A 119 -10.42 -0.42 -7.62
C THR A 119 -10.17 -1.80 -7.01
N THR A 120 -10.48 -2.87 -7.74
CA THR A 120 -10.22 -4.25 -7.29
C THR A 120 -8.73 -4.51 -7.06
N ILE A 121 -7.88 -4.11 -8.01
CA ILE A 121 -6.42 -4.29 -7.88
C ILE A 121 -5.88 -3.54 -6.65
N PHE A 122 -6.24 -2.26 -6.50
CA PHE A 122 -5.79 -1.48 -5.36
C PHE A 122 -6.30 -2.05 -4.04
N TRP A 123 -7.54 -2.48 -3.98
CA TRP A 123 -8.12 -3.09 -2.78
C TRP A 123 -7.43 -4.42 -2.44
N ASN A 124 -7.18 -5.26 -3.43
CA ASN A 124 -6.45 -6.52 -3.25
C ASN A 124 -5.02 -6.28 -2.74
N GLN A 125 -4.32 -5.28 -3.28
CA GLN A 125 -2.97 -4.94 -2.80
C GLN A 125 -2.99 -4.34 -1.38
N PHE A 126 -4.01 -3.57 -1.06
CA PHE A 126 -4.24 -3.08 0.30
C PHE A 126 -4.54 -4.23 1.27
N ASN A 127 -5.34 -5.20 0.85
CA ASN A 127 -5.61 -6.41 1.61
C ASN A 127 -4.32 -7.22 1.86
N ALA A 128 -3.50 -7.41 0.83
CA ALA A 128 -2.20 -8.07 0.96
C ALA A 128 -1.29 -7.39 2.00
N GLN A 129 -1.27 -6.05 2.00
CA GLN A 129 -0.50 -5.27 2.98
C GLN A 129 -0.95 -5.53 4.43
N ARG A 130 -2.24 -5.77 4.64
CA ARG A 130 -2.83 -6.10 5.96
C ARG A 130 -2.74 -7.59 6.32
N GLY A 131 -2.19 -8.41 5.43
CA GLY A 131 -2.12 -9.87 5.60
C GLY A 131 -3.44 -10.59 5.33
N TYR A 132 -4.35 -9.96 4.57
CA TYR A 132 -5.59 -10.56 4.08
C TYR A 132 -5.41 -11.15 2.69
N ASN A 133 -6.40 -11.88 2.23
CA ASN A 133 -6.42 -12.45 0.90
C ASN A 133 -6.38 -11.36 -0.18
N SER A 134 -5.46 -11.52 -1.13
CA SER A 134 -5.28 -10.60 -2.25
C SER A 134 -5.87 -11.10 -3.58
N PHE A 135 -6.56 -12.24 -3.56
CA PHE A 135 -7.12 -12.86 -4.77
C PHE A 135 -8.64 -13.02 -4.72
N ASN A 136 -9.20 -13.09 -3.52
CA ASN A 136 -10.64 -13.21 -3.32
C ASN A 136 -11.10 -12.12 -2.37
N LEU A 137 -11.60 -11.02 -2.94
CA LEU A 137 -12.03 -9.85 -2.19
C LEU A 137 -13.19 -10.18 -1.23
N ALA A 138 -14.11 -11.05 -1.63
CA ALA A 138 -15.23 -11.45 -0.78
C ALA A 138 -14.75 -12.23 0.46
N LEU A 139 -13.74 -13.10 0.30
CA LEU A 139 -13.13 -13.81 1.42
C LEU A 139 -12.45 -12.84 2.40
N ALA A 140 -11.68 -11.89 1.86
CA ALA A 140 -11.03 -10.86 2.65
C ALA A 140 -12.04 -10.02 3.44
N GLN A 141 -13.10 -9.56 2.76
CA GLN A 141 -14.09 -8.66 3.36
C GLN A 141 -15.01 -9.33 4.37
N TYR A 142 -15.45 -10.55 4.11
CA TYR A 142 -16.50 -11.18 4.93
C TYR A 142 -15.97 -12.14 5.96
N LEU A 143 -14.78 -12.72 5.79
CA LEU A 143 -14.19 -13.63 6.77
C LEU A 143 -13.01 -13.01 7.51
N GLU A 144 -11.98 -12.60 6.77
CA GLU A 144 -10.73 -12.16 7.39
C GLU A 144 -10.89 -10.84 8.13
N LYS A 145 -11.57 -9.86 7.51
CA LYS A 145 -11.88 -8.60 8.16
C LYS A 145 -12.79 -8.80 9.38
N ALA A 146 -13.81 -9.64 9.28
CA ALA A 146 -14.71 -9.91 10.42
C ALA A 146 -13.96 -10.54 11.60
N LEU A 147 -13.02 -11.45 11.33
CA LEU A 147 -12.16 -12.02 12.38
C LEU A 147 -11.19 -10.97 12.96
N ASP A 148 -10.67 -10.08 12.13
CA ASP A 148 -9.77 -9.02 12.57
C ASP A 148 -10.47 -7.96 13.39
N ASP A 149 -11.67 -7.52 12.97
CA ASP A 149 -12.51 -6.58 13.71
C ASP A 149 -12.87 -7.11 15.11
N ASN A 150 -12.97 -8.44 15.26
CA ASN A 150 -13.18 -9.12 16.54
C ASN A 150 -11.86 -9.44 17.28
N GLY A 151 -10.69 -9.05 16.73
CA GLY A 151 -9.37 -9.35 17.31
C GLY A 151 -9.00 -10.84 17.28
N LYS A 152 -9.64 -11.63 16.40
CA LYS A 152 -9.53 -13.08 16.32
C LYS A 152 -8.74 -13.59 15.12
N PHE A 153 -8.29 -12.71 14.21
CA PHE A 153 -7.67 -13.15 12.97
C PHE A 153 -6.34 -13.88 13.18
N GLN A 154 -5.50 -13.41 14.11
CA GLN A 154 -4.25 -14.10 14.42
C GLN A 154 -4.51 -15.46 15.10
N GLU A 155 -5.43 -15.51 16.06
CA GLU A 155 -5.84 -16.75 16.71
C GLU A 155 -6.37 -17.77 15.70
N PHE A 156 -7.14 -17.30 14.73
CA PHE A 156 -7.61 -18.14 13.62
C PHE A 156 -6.47 -18.69 12.76
N LYS A 157 -5.48 -17.87 12.37
CA LYS A 157 -4.31 -18.34 11.62
C LYS A 157 -3.53 -19.40 12.39
N ASP A 158 -3.34 -19.20 13.68
CA ASP A 158 -2.68 -20.16 14.55
C ASP A 158 -3.48 -21.47 14.71
N TYR A 159 -4.81 -21.38 14.83
CA TYR A 159 -5.69 -22.53 14.86
C TYR A 159 -5.62 -23.35 13.55
N VAL A 160 -5.69 -22.70 12.41
CA VAL A 160 -5.53 -23.31 11.08
C VAL A 160 -4.18 -24.02 10.96
N LYS A 161 -3.10 -23.39 11.45
CA LYS A 161 -1.76 -23.97 11.48
C LYS A 161 -1.69 -25.22 12.36
N ASN A 162 -2.32 -25.22 13.52
CA ASN A 162 -2.39 -26.36 14.44
C ASN A 162 -3.18 -27.54 13.84
N LYS A 163 -4.09 -27.28 12.89
CA LYS A 163 -4.80 -28.29 12.09
C LYS A 163 -3.99 -28.80 10.89
N GLY A 164 -2.74 -28.38 10.73
CA GLY A 164 -1.84 -28.81 9.66
C GLY A 164 -2.00 -28.05 8.34
N TYR A 165 -2.61 -26.89 8.37
CA TYR A 165 -2.78 -26.02 7.21
C TYR A 165 -1.98 -24.72 7.38
N ASP A 166 -1.67 -24.08 6.26
CA ASP A 166 -1.09 -22.73 6.22
C ASP A 166 -2.11 -21.81 5.55
N TRP A 167 -2.65 -20.85 6.33
CA TRP A 167 -3.69 -19.97 5.82
C TRP A 167 -3.19 -19.17 4.61
N GLU A 168 -2.01 -18.60 4.68
CA GLU A 168 -1.44 -17.76 3.62
C GLU A 168 -1.11 -18.57 2.36
N ARG A 169 -0.60 -19.79 2.51
CA ARG A 169 -0.24 -20.66 1.37
C ARG A 169 -1.41 -21.42 0.78
N ASN A 170 -2.42 -21.74 1.58
CA ASN A 170 -3.51 -22.60 1.18
C ASN A 170 -4.81 -21.85 0.90
N ILE A 171 -4.84 -20.54 1.16
CA ILE A 171 -6.06 -19.73 1.14
C ILE A 171 -6.80 -19.76 -0.19
N SER A 172 -6.09 -19.73 -1.31
CA SER A 172 -6.68 -19.87 -2.65
C SER A 172 -7.38 -21.22 -2.84
N ARG A 173 -6.87 -22.27 -2.19
CA ARG A 173 -7.47 -23.60 -2.23
C ARG A 173 -8.70 -23.68 -1.33
N PHE A 174 -8.72 -22.99 -0.20
CA PHE A 174 -9.89 -22.89 0.66
C PHE A 174 -11.03 -22.17 -0.05
N ALA A 175 -10.74 -21.05 -0.72
CA ALA A 175 -11.74 -20.31 -1.48
C ALA A 175 -12.39 -21.11 -2.61
N ALA A 176 -11.62 -21.97 -3.29
CA ALA A 176 -12.10 -22.72 -4.45
C ALA A 176 -12.84 -24.03 -4.13
N GLY A 177 -12.61 -24.67 -2.98
CA GLY A 177 -13.20 -26.00 -2.74
C GLY A 177 -13.37 -26.40 -1.28
N ARG A 178 -12.87 -25.62 -0.33
CA ARG A 178 -12.87 -25.94 1.10
C ARG A 178 -13.35 -24.79 1.97
N LEU A 179 -14.18 -23.92 1.42
CA LEU A 179 -14.69 -22.76 2.14
C LEU A 179 -15.42 -23.18 3.45
N TYR A 180 -16.19 -24.27 3.39
CA TYR A 180 -16.86 -24.81 4.56
C TYR A 180 -15.88 -25.15 5.69
N LEU A 181 -14.74 -25.76 5.38
CA LEU A 181 -13.71 -26.09 6.38
C LEU A 181 -13.09 -24.84 7.00
N ALA A 182 -12.84 -23.80 6.21
CA ALA A 182 -12.35 -22.52 6.70
C ALA A 182 -13.37 -21.86 7.65
N LEU A 183 -14.65 -21.89 7.29
CA LEU A 183 -15.74 -21.34 8.08
C LEU A 183 -15.98 -22.12 9.38
N ASP A 184 -15.87 -23.46 9.34
CA ASP A 184 -15.95 -24.29 10.54
C ASP A 184 -14.79 -23.96 11.51
N MET A 185 -13.56 -23.85 10.99
CA MET A 185 -12.40 -23.45 11.80
C MET A 185 -12.56 -22.03 12.35
N ALA A 186 -13.10 -21.10 11.56
CA ALA A 186 -13.36 -19.74 12.01
C ALA A 186 -14.40 -19.69 13.12
N LYS A 187 -15.45 -20.51 13.02
CA LYS A 187 -16.50 -20.60 14.05
C LYS A 187 -16.03 -21.20 15.36
N GLU A 188 -15.06 -22.12 15.32
CA GLU A 188 -14.39 -22.66 16.52
C GLU A 188 -13.61 -21.57 17.27
N VAL A 189 -12.99 -20.64 16.53
CA VAL A 189 -12.21 -19.53 17.09
C VAL A 189 -13.10 -18.36 17.51
N ASP A 190 -14.13 -18.08 16.70
CA ASP A 190 -15.10 -17.04 16.97
C ASP A 190 -16.54 -17.54 16.77
N PRO A 191 -17.17 -18.06 17.84
CA PRO A 191 -18.54 -18.54 17.78
C PRO A 191 -19.59 -17.49 17.41
N THR A 192 -19.25 -16.20 17.45
CA THR A 192 -20.17 -15.11 17.13
C THR A 192 -20.37 -14.92 15.62
N LEU A 193 -19.50 -15.50 14.80
CA LEU A 193 -19.56 -15.39 13.35
C LEU A 193 -20.82 -16.09 12.79
N SER A 194 -21.53 -15.37 11.94
CA SER A 194 -22.65 -15.91 11.16
C SER A 194 -22.13 -16.60 9.90
N THR A 195 -21.52 -17.78 10.05
CA THR A 195 -20.81 -18.48 8.98
C THR A 195 -21.64 -18.80 7.75
N ASP A 196 -22.96 -19.04 7.89
CA ASP A 196 -23.86 -19.27 6.75
C ASP A 196 -24.05 -18.00 5.90
N VAL A 197 -24.17 -16.84 6.56
CA VAL A 197 -24.25 -15.54 5.87
C VAL A 197 -22.93 -15.25 5.15
N ILE A 198 -21.81 -15.44 5.84
CA ILE A 198 -20.48 -15.24 5.30
C ILE A 198 -20.27 -16.15 4.06
N ARG A 199 -20.64 -17.42 4.20
CA ARG A 199 -20.55 -18.39 3.09
C ARG A 199 -21.35 -17.92 1.87
N THR A 200 -22.58 -17.52 2.07
CA THR A 200 -23.46 -17.07 0.99
C THR A 200 -22.87 -15.87 0.25
N ARG A 201 -22.37 -14.89 0.98
CA ARG A 201 -21.74 -13.68 0.42
C ARG A 201 -20.45 -14.00 -0.35
N ILE A 202 -19.61 -14.89 0.18
CA ILE A 202 -18.37 -15.30 -0.50
C ILE A 202 -18.68 -16.06 -1.79
N LEU A 203 -19.62 -17.03 -1.74
CA LEU A 203 -19.98 -17.81 -2.93
C LEU A 203 -20.63 -16.98 -4.02
N ASN A 204 -21.40 -15.96 -3.65
CA ASN A 204 -22.06 -15.06 -4.59
C ASN A 204 -21.12 -13.91 -5.04
N ASN A 205 -19.92 -13.84 -4.51
CA ASN A 205 -19.00 -12.70 -4.70
C ASN A 205 -19.70 -11.34 -4.46
N ASP A 206 -20.51 -11.27 -3.40
CA ASP A 206 -21.39 -10.13 -3.07
C ASP A 206 -20.59 -8.99 -2.44
N VAL A 207 -19.63 -8.41 -3.18
CA VAL A 207 -18.86 -7.25 -2.74
C VAL A 207 -19.21 -6.05 -3.62
N ASN A 208 -19.60 -4.97 -2.97
CA ASN A 208 -19.77 -3.70 -3.68
C ASN A 208 -18.40 -3.09 -4.01
N VAL A 209 -17.86 -3.42 -5.17
CA VAL A 209 -16.59 -2.87 -5.64
C VAL A 209 -16.84 -1.50 -6.26
N SER A 210 -16.61 -0.46 -5.47
CA SER A 210 -16.67 0.93 -5.93
C SER A 210 -15.52 1.75 -5.32
N VAL A 211 -15.19 2.86 -5.94
CA VAL A 211 -14.16 3.79 -5.42
C VAL A 211 -14.55 4.30 -4.04
N GLU A 212 -15.85 4.60 -3.86
CA GLU A 212 -16.40 5.11 -2.61
C GLU A 212 -16.29 4.07 -1.48
N ALA A 213 -16.61 2.81 -1.76
CA ALA A 213 -16.51 1.73 -0.77
C ALA A 213 -15.05 1.48 -0.35
N PHE A 214 -14.14 1.46 -1.32
CA PHE A 214 -12.70 1.34 -1.04
C PHE A 214 -12.17 2.54 -0.26
N ALA A 215 -12.54 3.77 -0.63
CA ALA A 215 -12.14 4.97 0.07
C ALA A 215 -12.67 5.02 1.51
N ALA A 216 -13.89 4.53 1.76
CA ALA A 216 -14.45 4.43 3.09
C ALA A 216 -13.64 3.46 3.96
N GLU A 217 -13.29 2.29 3.45
CA GLU A 217 -12.45 1.32 4.17
C GLU A 217 -11.03 1.85 4.44
N MET A 218 -10.44 2.51 3.46
CA MET A 218 -9.15 3.19 3.62
C MET A 218 -9.20 4.23 4.73
N LYS A 219 -10.29 5.01 4.78
CA LYS A 219 -10.49 6.02 5.82
C LYS A 219 -10.60 5.38 7.20
N GLU A 220 -11.40 4.33 7.36
CA GLU A 220 -11.49 3.56 8.61
C GLU A 220 -10.12 3.07 9.07
N TYR A 221 -9.34 2.53 8.15
CA TYR A 221 -7.99 2.05 8.45
C TYR A 221 -7.05 3.18 8.89
N ILE A 222 -7.06 4.33 8.21
CA ILE A 222 -6.25 5.49 8.58
C ILE A 222 -6.67 6.02 9.95
N ASP A 223 -7.96 6.15 10.18
CA ASP A 223 -8.50 6.64 11.45
C ASP A 223 -8.16 5.71 12.62
N SER A 224 -8.10 4.38 12.39
CA SER A 224 -7.72 3.39 13.41
C SER A 224 -6.28 3.54 13.91
N LYS A 225 -5.38 4.11 13.10
CA LYS A 225 -3.97 4.32 13.50
C LYS A 225 -3.80 5.38 14.58
N GLN A 226 -4.77 6.28 14.77
CA GLN A 226 -4.73 7.37 15.77
C GLN A 226 -3.43 8.19 15.74
N ASN A 227 -2.77 8.23 14.59
CA ASN A 227 -1.48 8.87 14.39
C ASN A 227 -1.57 9.93 13.29
N ARG A 228 -1.43 11.21 13.64
CA ARG A 228 -1.50 12.33 12.69
C ARG A 228 -0.41 12.28 11.60
N ASN A 229 0.71 11.63 11.90
CA ASN A 229 1.83 11.47 10.97
C ASN A 229 1.76 10.16 10.19
N PHE A 230 0.69 9.38 10.35
CA PHE A 230 0.46 8.19 9.55
C PHE A 230 0.16 8.55 8.09
N ARG A 231 0.77 7.85 7.17
CA ARG A 231 0.55 7.97 5.73
C ARG A 231 0.50 6.57 5.11
N ILE A 232 -0.46 6.35 4.24
CA ILE A 232 -0.47 5.17 3.36
C ILE A 232 -0.28 5.63 1.92
N LEU A 233 0.68 5.02 1.23
CA LEU A 233 1.10 5.42 -0.11
C LEU A 233 1.07 4.21 -1.05
N PHE A 234 0.45 4.38 -2.20
CA PHE A 234 0.48 3.41 -3.28
C PHE A 234 1.54 3.81 -4.30
N PHE A 235 2.49 2.92 -4.52
CA PHE A 235 3.52 3.05 -5.54
C PHE A 235 3.21 2.06 -6.65
N VAL A 236 2.75 2.58 -7.79
CA VAL A 236 2.28 1.76 -8.91
C VAL A 236 3.17 1.97 -10.10
N ASP A 237 3.81 0.91 -10.58
CA ASP A 237 4.62 0.94 -11.80
C ASP A 237 3.81 0.41 -13.00
N GLU A 238 4.24 0.78 -14.21
CA GLU A 238 3.72 0.33 -15.50
C GLU A 238 2.22 0.61 -15.77
N VAL A 239 1.64 1.60 -15.12
CA VAL A 239 0.21 1.98 -15.28
C VAL A 239 -0.16 2.25 -16.75
N SER A 240 0.76 2.80 -17.55
CA SER A 240 0.53 3.09 -18.97
C SER A 240 0.30 1.83 -19.81
N GLN A 241 0.89 0.69 -19.45
CA GLN A 241 0.67 -0.57 -20.15
C GLN A 241 -0.75 -1.09 -19.90
N PHE A 242 -1.23 -0.94 -18.68
CA PHE A 242 -2.59 -1.33 -18.32
C PHE A 242 -3.65 -0.48 -19.03
N ILE A 243 -3.46 0.85 -19.09
CA ILE A 243 -4.40 1.76 -19.75
C ILE A 243 -4.38 1.55 -21.27
N GLY A 244 -3.22 1.24 -21.87
CA GLY A 244 -3.08 1.04 -23.29
C GLY A 244 -3.58 -0.32 -23.82
N ALA A 245 -3.83 -1.28 -22.93
CA ALA A 245 -4.36 -2.62 -23.25
C ALA A 245 -5.89 -2.67 -23.19
N HIS A 246 -6.55 -1.63 -22.76
CA HIS A 246 -7.99 -1.47 -22.57
C HIS A 246 -8.50 -0.17 -23.19
#